data_42d67e782c8b3b7688eb29bedb38212a
#
_entry.id   42d67e782c8b3b7688eb29bedb38212a
#
_cell.length_a   1.000
_cell.length_b   1.000
_cell.length_c   1.000
_cell.angle_alpha   90.00
_cell.angle_beta   90.00
_cell.angle_gamma   90.00
#
_symmetry.space_group_name_H-M   'P 1'
#
loop_
_entity.id
_entity.type
_entity.pdbx_description
1 polymer ?
#
loop_
_entity_poly.entity_id
_entity_poly.type
_entity_poly.pdbx_seq_one_letter_code
_entity_poly.pdbx_strand_id
1 'polypeptide(L)'
;DPGATRARALVPFLAAYGVGSVIPSPWKRCVDTVAPYAAAAGLDLETAGALTEMAHAQSPKGVRSVVKKVLRVREEPTALCTHRPVLPTIMEVVSQYAPGKLLRSVPDRDPWLKTGEILVVHMARRPRGKIRAVAIEKQRPVLSEGR
;
A
#
# COMPACT_ATOMS: atom_id res chain seq x y z
N ASP A 1 -8.59 20.35 -7.23
CA ASP A 1 -7.39 19.95 -6.52
C ASP A 1 -6.98 18.55 -6.96
N PRO A 2 -5.78 18.36 -7.51
CA PRO A 2 -5.32 17.04 -7.98
C PRO A 2 -5.32 15.97 -6.90
N GLY A 3 -4.96 16.33 -5.67
CA GLY A 3 -4.97 15.38 -4.55
C GLY A 3 -6.38 14.89 -4.22
N ALA A 4 -7.35 15.79 -4.21
CA ALA A 4 -8.75 15.43 -3.95
C ALA A 4 -9.31 14.56 -5.09
N THR A 5 -8.93 14.84 -6.33
CA THR A 5 -9.36 14.05 -7.49
C THR A 5 -8.81 12.62 -7.38
N ARG A 6 -7.54 12.47 -7.02
CA ARG A 6 -6.92 11.15 -6.82
C ARG A 6 -7.58 10.40 -5.67
N ALA A 7 -7.85 11.08 -4.56
CA ALA A 7 -8.50 10.46 -3.40
C ALA A 7 -9.89 9.93 -3.77
N ARG A 8 -10.65 10.68 -4.56
CA ARG A 8 -11.96 10.22 -5.04
C ARG A 8 -11.84 9.03 -5.99
N ALA A 9 -10.85 9.03 -6.86
CA ALA A 9 -10.60 7.93 -7.79
C ALA A 9 -10.24 6.63 -7.07
N LEU A 10 -9.63 6.73 -5.90
CA LEU A 10 -9.29 5.56 -5.09
C LEU A 10 -10.52 4.84 -4.54
N VAL A 11 -11.64 5.54 -4.35
CA VAL A 11 -12.82 4.92 -3.71
C VAL A 11 -13.30 3.70 -4.50
N PRO A 12 -13.66 3.79 -5.78
CA PRO A 12 -14.06 2.59 -6.52
C PRO A 12 -12.92 1.60 -6.73
N PHE A 13 -11.68 2.09 -6.85
CA PHE A 13 -10.51 1.24 -7.03
C PHE A 13 -10.30 0.31 -5.84
N LEU A 14 -10.23 0.87 -4.63
CA LEU A 14 -10.02 0.08 -3.43
C LEU A 14 -11.24 -0.79 -3.10
N ALA A 15 -12.43 -0.31 -3.41
CA ALA A 15 -13.65 -1.11 -3.23
C ALA A 15 -13.62 -2.36 -4.12
N ALA A 16 -13.13 -2.24 -5.34
CA ALA A 16 -13.03 -3.37 -6.27
C ALA A 16 -12.11 -4.48 -5.74
N TYR A 17 -11.08 -4.13 -4.96
CA TYR A 17 -10.21 -5.11 -4.32
C TYR A 17 -10.73 -5.57 -2.96
N GLY A 18 -11.85 -5.04 -2.50
CA GLY A 18 -12.41 -5.40 -1.21
C GLY A 18 -11.57 -4.99 -0.02
N VAL A 19 -10.87 -3.84 -0.14
CA VAL A 19 -9.98 -3.39 0.93
C VAL A 19 -10.76 -3.19 2.21
N GLY A 20 -10.39 -3.91 3.26
CA GLY A 20 -11.04 -3.90 4.56
C GLY A 20 -10.21 -3.29 5.68
N SER A 21 -9.02 -2.81 5.37
CA SER A 21 -8.14 -2.16 6.35
C SER A 21 -7.30 -1.11 5.63
N VAL A 22 -7.17 0.06 6.23
CA VAL A 22 -6.44 1.19 5.63
C VAL A 22 -5.44 1.73 6.65
N ILE A 23 -4.17 1.68 6.30
CA ILE A 23 -3.08 2.08 7.19
C ILE A 23 -2.26 3.19 6.54
N PRO A 24 -2.58 4.46 6.80
CA PRO A 24 -1.77 5.57 6.30
C PRO A 24 -0.69 5.98 7.29
N SER A 25 0.38 6.60 6.77
CA SER A 25 1.19 7.49 7.59
C SER A 25 0.27 8.54 8.21
N PRO A 26 0.53 9.00 9.45
CA PRO A 26 -0.32 10.02 10.08
C PRO A 26 -0.20 11.40 9.43
N TRP A 27 0.76 11.62 8.52
CA TRP A 27 0.91 12.90 7.86
C TRP A 27 -0.29 13.19 6.96
N LYS A 28 -0.68 14.46 6.93
CA LYS A 28 -1.91 14.91 6.28
C LYS A 28 -2.06 14.41 4.85
N ARG A 29 -1.00 14.43 4.06
CA ARG A 29 -1.05 13.99 2.66
C ARG A 29 -1.55 12.56 2.52
N CYS A 30 -1.07 11.64 3.36
CA CYS A 30 -1.49 10.25 3.32
C CYS A 30 -2.91 10.07 3.86
N VAL A 31 -3.22 10.73 4.97
CA VAL A 31 -4.56 10.66 5.55
C VAL A 31 -5.60 11.16 4.55
N ASP A 32 -5.36 12.32 3.94
CA ASP A 32 -6.29 12.91 2.98
C ASP A 32 -6.47 12.04 1.72
N THR A 33 -5.45 11.27 1.36
CA THR A 33 -5.52 10.38 0.20
C THR A 33 -6.48 9.22 0.42
N VAL A 34 -6.51 8.65 1.62
CA VAL A 34 -7.28 7.43 1.88
C VAL A 34 -8.53 7.65 2.71
N ALA A 35 -8.70 8.81 3.33
CA ALA A 35 -9.87 9.11 4.16
C ALA A 35 -11.20 8.98 3.41
N PRO A 36 -11.33 9.42 2.15
CA PRO A 36 -12.60 9.25 1.44
C PRO A 36 -13.01 7.79 1.30
N TYR A 37 -12.05 6.90 1.00
CA TYR A 37 -12.36 5.48 0.92
C TYR A 37 -12.76 4.91 2.28
N ALA A 38 -11.99 5.22 3.32
CA ALA A 38 -12.30 4.73 4.66
C ALA A 38 -13.72 5.15 5.09
N ALA A 39 -14.08 6.40 4.82
CA ALA A 39 -15.42 6.90 5.13
C ALA A 39 -16.49 6.15 4.34
N ALA A 40 -16.29 5.95 3.03
CA ALA A 40 -17.24 5.25 2.17
C ALA A 40 -17.42 3.79 2.57
N ALA A 41 -16.35 3.14 3.04
CA ALA A 41 -16.35 1.74 3.41
C ALA A 41 -16.70 1.50 4.89
N GLY A 42 -16.88 2.56 5.67
CA GLY A 42 -17.18 2.44 7.10
C GLY A 42 -15.98 1.94 7.92
N LEU A 43 -14.77 2.26 7.49
CA LEU A 43 -13.53 1.81 8.15
C LEU A 43 -12.91 2.95 8.94
N ASP A 44 -12.30 2.61 10.09
CA ASP A 44 -11.46 3.53 10.82
C ASP A 44 -10.06 3.52 10.20
N LEU A 45 -9.42 4.68 10.20
CA LEU A 45 -8.03 4.78 9.77
C LEU A 45 -7.11 4.27 10.88
N GLU A 46 -6.23 3.32 10.54
CA GLU A 46 -5.21 2.85 11.47
C GLU A 46 -3.89 3.54 11.12
N THR A 47 -3.65 4.72 11.67
CA THR A 47 -2.40 5.43 11.38
C THR A 47 -1.20 4.67 11.95
N ALA A 48 -0.10 4.66 11.20
CA ALA A 48 1.15 4.03 11.63
C ALA A 48 2.28 5.06 11.56
N GLY A 49 2.73 5.50 12.72
CA GLY A 49 3.80 6.52 12.80
C GLY A 49 5.10 6.07 12.15
N ALA A 50 5.37 4.76 12.12
CA ALA A 50 6.55 4.21 11.47
C ALA A 50 6.62 4.52 9.97
N LEU A 51 5.48 4.82 9.34
CA LEU A 51 5.42 5.10 7.91
C LEU A 51 5.77 6.54 7.54
N THR A 52 6.06 7.41 8.51
CA THR A 52 6.51 8.76 8.21
C THR A 52 7.94 8.74 7.69
N GLU A 53 8.29 9.75 6.87
CA GLU A 53 9.67 9.86 6.39
C GLU A 53 10.64 10.02 7.55
N MET A 54 10.26 10.79 8.57
CA MET A 54 11.12 11.04 9.73
C MET A 54 11.40 9.77 10.51
N ALA A 55 10.36 8.99 10.82
CA ALA A 55 10.53 7.74 11.55
C ALA A 55 11.36 6.73 10.76
N HIS A 56 11.12 6.63 9.46
CA HIS A 56 11.87 5.75 8.58
C HIS A 56 13.35 6.14 8.50
N ALA A 57 13.64 7.43 8.43
CA ALA A 57 15.00 7.93 8.38
C ALA A 57 15.78 7.60 9.66
N GLN A 58 15.11 7.57 10.81
CA GLN A 58 15.72 7.19 12.07
C GLN A 58 15.99 5.69 12.15
N SER A 59 15.03 4.87 11.69
CA SER A 59 15.19 3.42 11.62
C SER A 59 14.11 2.83 10.69
N PRO A 60 14.51 2.00 9.72
CA PRO A 60 13.54 1.34 8.84
C PRO A 60 12.85 0.14 9.49
N LYS A 61 13.22 -0.24 10.72
CA LYS A 61 12.66 -1.43 11.38
C LYS A 61 11.15 -1.38 11.54
N GLY A 62 10.62 -0.20 11.88
CA GLY A 62 9.18 -0.03 12.05
C GLY A 62 8.40 -0.26 10.75
N VAL A 63 8.91 0.22 9.63
CA VAL A 63 8.30 -0.01 8.32
C VAL A 63 8.32 -1.50 7.99
N ARG A 64 9.46 -2.17 8.19
CA ARG A 64 9.55 -3.61 7.94
C ARG A 64 8.53 -4.38 8.76
N SER A 65 8.37 -4.02 10.03
CA SER A 65 7.41 -4.66 10.92
C SER A 65 5.97 -4.46 10.44
N VAL A 66 5.60 -3.25 10.06
CA VAL A 66 4.26 -2.95 9.55
C VAL A 66 3.97 -3.76 8.30
N VAL A 67 4.87 -3.76 7.33
CA VAL A 67 4.67 -4.46 6.05
C VAL A 67 4.59 -5.97 6.25
N LYS A 68 5.49 -6.54 7.07
CA LYS A 68 5.45 -7.98 7.37
C LYS A 68 4.14 -8.37 8.02
N LYS A 69 3.64 -7.57 8.96
CA LYS A 69 2.37 -7.85 9.62
C LYS A 69 1.22 -7.85 8.64
N VAL A 70 1.20 -6.90 7.71
CA VAL A 70 0.19 -6.85 6.66
C VAL A 70 0.27 -8.09 5.77
N LEU A 71 1.46 -8.47 5.34
CA LEU A 71 1.63 -9.61 4.43
C LEU A 71 1.37 -10.96 5.12
N ARG A 72 1.72 -11.09 6.39
CA ARG A 72 1.69 -12.37 7.09
C ARG A 72 0.46 -12.60 7.95
N VAL A 73 -0.07 -11.55 8.56
CA VAL A 73 -1.07 -11.68 9.62
C VAL A 73 -2.45 -11.22 9.19
N ARG A 74 -2.53 -10.14 8.43
CA ARG A 74 -3.82 -9.58 8.04
C ARG A 74 -4.53 -10.47 7.05
N GLU A 75 -5.78 -10.82 7.34
CA GLU A 75 -6.60 -11.65 6.46
C GLU A 75 -7.32 -10.81 5.40
N GLU A 76 -7.77 -9.61 5.78
CA GLU A 76 -8.43 -8.71 4.84
C GLU A 76 -7.43 -7.99 3.95
N PRO A 77 -7.80 -7.69 2.70
CA PRO A 77 -6.98 -6.82 1.86
C PRO A 77 -6.74 -5.49 2.55
N THR A 78 -5.49 -5.05 2.55
CA THR A 78 -5.05 -3.88 3.31
C THR A 78 -4.35 -2.88 2.39
N ALA A 79 -4.70 -1.61 2.51
CA ALA A 79 -4.04 -0.53 1.79
C ALA A 79 -3.08 0.21 2.71
N LEU A 80 -1.83 0.35 2.28
CA LEU A 80 -0.83 1.18 2.96
C LEU A 80 -0.64 2.46 2.16
N CYS A 81 -0.59 3.59 2.85
CA CYS A 81 -0.26 4.85 2.21
C CYS A 81 0.91 5.50 2.93
N THR A 82 1.97 5.77 2.19
CA THR A 82 3.20 6.31 2.76
C THR A 82 3.86 7.28 1.78
N HIS A 83 5.13 7.54 1.96
CA HIS A 83 5.91 8.55 1.24
C HIS A 83 6.98 7.88 0.39
N ARG A 84 7.35 8.54 -0.72
CA ARG A 84 8.32 7.97 -1.66
C ARG A 84 9.62 7.48 -0.99
N PRO A 85 10.25 8.23 -0.08
CA PRO A 85 11.51 7.76 0.53
C PRO A 85 11.37 6.47 1.34
N VAL A 86 10.16 6.09 1.71
CA VAL A 86 9.89 4.86 2.47
C VAL A 86 9.71 3.66 1.54
N LEU A 87 9.35 3.89 0.28
CA LEU A 87 9.04 2.83 -0.68
C LEU A 87 10.16 1.79 -0.86
N PRO A 88 11.46 2.17 -0.92
CA PRO A 88 12.51 1.16 -1.06
C PRO A 88 12.46 0.06 -0.01
N THR A 89 12.21 0.43 1.25
CA THR A 89 12.12 -0.55 2.34
C THR A 89 10.90 -1.44 2.17
N ILE A 90 9.78 -0.88 1.73
CA ILE A 90 8.56 -1.66 1.47
C ILE A 90 8.82 -2.67 0.34
N MET A 91 9.45 -2.23 -0.76
CA MET A 91 9.75 -3.11 -1.89
C MET A 91 10.71 -4.22 -1.49
N GLU A 92 11.68 -3.93 -0.62
CA GLU A 92 12.58 -4.93 -0.06
C GLU A 92 11.81 -6.04 0.67
N VAL A 93 10.85 -5.66 1.51
CA VAL A 93 10.04 -6.64 2.25
C VAL A 93 9.15 -7.44 1.30
N VAL A 94 8.49 -6.78 0.35
CA VAL A 94 7.66 -7.47 -0.64
C VAL A 94 8.49 -8.49 -1.41
N SER A 95 9.72 -8.13 -1.78
CA SER A 95 10.62 -9.03 -2.51
C SER A 95 10.92 -10.31 -1.75
N GLN A 96 10.95 -10.27 -0.42
CA GLN A 96 11.18 -11.46 0.41
C GLN A 96 10.07 -12.50 0.27
N TYR A 97 8.87 -12.07 -0.13
CA TYR A 97 7.71 -12.94 -0.29
C TYR A 97 7.38 -13.23 -1.76
N ALA A 98 8.16 -12.69 -2.69
CA ALA A 98 7.93 -12.87 -4.11
C ALA A 98 8.75 -14.05 -4.63
N PRO A 99 8.10 -15.07 -5.26
CA PRO A 99 8.87 -16.11 -5.96
C PRO A 99 9.72 -15.48 -7.06
N GLY A 100 10.81 -16.17 -7.47
CA GLY A 100 11.76 -15.62 -8.42
C GLY A 100 11.15 -15.03 -9.69
N LYS A 101 10.13 -15.67 -10.23
CA LYS A 101 9.45 -15.20 -11.44
C LYS A 101 8.69 -13.88 -11.23
N LEU A 102 8.32 -13.54 -10.00
CA LEU A 102 7.60 -12.31 -9.67
C LEU A 102 8.52 -11.17 -9.26
N LEU A 103 9.79 -11.43 -9.01
CA LEU A 103 10.73 -10.38 -8.58
C LEU A 103 10.82 -9.23 -9.59
N ARG A 104 10.66 -9.52 -10.87
CA ARG A 104 10.68 -8.49 -11.91
C ARG A 104 9.54 -7.51 -11.80
N SER A 105 8.45 -7.92 -11.15
CA SER A 105 7.27 -7.07 -10.98
C SER A 105 7.37 -6.17 -9.74
N VAL A 106 8.39 -6.38 -8.89
CA VAL A 106 8.63 -5.53 -7.74
C VAL A 106 9.52 -4.37 -8.20
N PRO A 107 9.08 -3.11 -8.02
CA PRO A 107 9.92 -1.97 -8.35
C PRO A 107 11.26 -2.02 -7.63
N ASP A 108 12.36 -1.75 -8.35
CA ASP A 108 13.71 -1.86 -7.81
C ASP A 108 14.55 -0.60 -7.99
N ARG A 109 13.98 0.47 -8.50
CA ARG A 109 14.70 1.74 -8.72
C ARG A 109 13.78 2.94 -8.62
N ASP A 110 14.35 4.09 -8.29
CA ASP A 110 13.63 5.36 -8.24
C ASP A 110 12.90 5.63 -9.57
N PRO A 111 11.64 6.07 -9.56
CA PRO A 111 10.87 6.57 -8.41
C PRO A 111 10.08 5.51 -7.64
N TRP A 112 10.33 4.25 -7.78
CA TRP A 112 9.62 3.10 -7.20
C TRP A 112 8.17 3.03 -7.67
N LEU A 113 7.36 4.03 -7.35
CA LEU A 113 6.01 4.23 -7.87
C LEU A 113 5.87 5.69 -8.32
N LYS A 114 5.27 5.89 -9.48
CA LYS A 114 4.94 7.23 -9.95
C LYS A 114 3.75 7.77 -9.16
N THR A 115 3.58 9.09 -9.18
CA THR A 115 2.45 9.72 -8.51
C THR A 115 1.13 9.11 -8.97
N GLY A 116 0.30 8.69 -8.02
CA GLY A 116 -0.98 8.05 -8.31
C GLY A 116 -0.89 6.57 -8.67
N GLU A 117 0.30 6.02 -8.71
CA GLU A 117 0.51 4.60 -9.02
C GLU A 117 0.44 3.77 -7.73
N ILE A 118 -0.12 2.56 -7.85
CA ILE A 118 -0.32 1.65 -6.73
C ILE A 118 0.29 0.30 -7.08
N LEU A 119 1.02 -0.27 -6.13
CA LEU A 119 1.47 -1.66 -6.23
C LEU A 119 0.43 -2.54 -5.56
N VAL A 120 -0.10 -3.48 -6.33
CA VAL A 120 -1.06 -4.46 -5.82
C VAL A 120 -0.35 -5.80 -5.69
N VAL A 121 -0.30 -6.33 -4.48
CA VAL A 121 0.36 -7.60 -4.18
C VAL A 121 -0.70 -8.59 -3.73
N HIS A 122 -0.90 -9.64 -4.53
CA HIS A 122 -1.84 -10.71 -4.20
C HIS A 122 -1.11 -11.80 -3.44
N MET A 123 -1.55 -12.03 -2.20
CA MET A 123 -0.90 -13.00 -1.31
C MET A 123 -1.69 -14.30 -1.24
N ALA A 124 -0.98 -15.42 -1.21
CA ALA A 124 -1.58 -16.73 -0.94
C ALA A 124 -1.09 -17.24 0.40
N ARG A 125 -2.03 -17.80 1.16
CA ARG A 125 -1.76 -18.41 2.44
C ARG A 125 -2.27 -19.84 2.41
N ARG A 126 -1.36 -20.80 2.61
CA ARG A 126 -1.74 -22.22 2.68
C ARG A 126 -1.74 -22.63 4.14
N PRO A 127 -2.65 -23.53 4.57
CA PRO A 127 -2.73 -23.95 5.98
C PRO A 127 -1.42 -24.45 6.58
N ARG A 128 -0.54 -25.05 5.76
CA ARG A 128 0.79 -25.53 6.19
C ARG A 128 1.87 -24.99 5.28
N GLY A 129 1.56 -23.97 4.49
CA GLY A 129 2.44 -23.51 3.46
C GLY A 129 3.07 -22.17 3.78
N LYS A 130 4.03 -21.83 2.95
CA LYS A 130 4.67 -20.54 3.01
C LYS A 130 3.72 -19.46 2.52
N ILE A 131 3.71 -18.35 3.22
CA ILE A 131 3.02 -17.14 2.77
C ILE A 131 3.85 -16.57 1.63
N ARG A 132 3.21 -16.33 0.49
CA ARG A 132 3.93 -15.82 -0.69
C ARG A 132 3.01 -15.00 -1.58
N ALA A 133 3.61 -14.10 -2.35
CA ALA A 133 2.90 -13.41 -3.40
C ALA A 133 2.64 -14.37 -4.57
N VAL A 134 1.45 -14.28 -5.15
CA VAL A 134 1.08 -15.08 -6.33
C VAL A 134 0.89 -14.21 -7.56
N ALA A 135 0.70 -12.90 -7.39
CA ALA A 135 0.63 -11.93 -8.48
C ALA A 135 1.03 -10.57 -7.94
N ILE A 136 1.71 -9.79 -8.75
CA ILE A 136 2.11 -8.43 -8.42
C ILE A 136 1.86 -7.58 -9.64
N GLU A 137 1.15 -6.46 -9.47
CA GLU A 137 0.83 -5.57 -10.57
C GLU A 137 0.89 -4.11 -10.15
N LYS A 138 1.24 -3.24 -11.08
CA LYS A 138 1.15 -1.80 -10.88
C LYS A 138 -0.12 -1.31 -11.55
N GLN A 139 -0.90 -0.52 -10.84
CA GLN A 139 -2.14 0.03 -11.33
C GLN A 139 -2.20 1.52 -11.07
N ARG A 140 -2.95 2.22 -11.89
CA ARG A 140 -3.21 3.63 -11.70
C ARG A 140 -4.72 3.83 -11.83
N PRO A 141 -5.40 4.25 -10.76
CA PRO A 141 -6.83 4.49 -10.83
C PRO A 141 -7.17 5.52 -11.91
N VAL A 142 -8.23 5.27 -12.63
CA VAL A 142 -8.69 6.19 -13.67
C VAL A 142 -9.26 7.42 -12.98
N LEU A 143 -8.72 8.59 -13.32
CA LEU A 143 -9.26 9.85 -12.82
C LEU A 143 -10.48 10.20 -13.66
N SER A 144 -11.64 10.36 -12.99
CA SER A 144 -12.79 10.91 -13.69
C SER A 144 -12.52 12.40 -13.85
N GLU A 145 -12.44 12.85 -15.11
CA GLU A 145 -12.39 14.25 -15.38
C GLU A 145 -13.72 14.86 -14.95
N GLY A 146 -13.68 16.07 -14.42
CA GLY A 146 -14.85 16.73 -13.86
C GLY A 146 -15.94 16.93 -14.90
N ARG A 147 -16.80 15.97 -14.98
CA ARG A 147 -18.02 16.04 -15.79
C ARG A 147 -19.19 16.43 -14.90
#